data_7c5eb4903b725a378a4e2c0b42ef6140
#
_entry.id   7c5eb4903b725a378a4e2c0b42ef6140
#
_cell.length_a   1.000
_cell.length_b   1.000
_cell.length_c   1.000
_cell.angle_alpha   90.00
_cell.angle_beta   90.00
_cell.angle_gamma   90.00
#
_symmetry.space_group_name_H-M   'P 1'
#
loop_
_entity.id
_entity.type
_entity.pdbx_description
1 polymer ?
#
loop_
_entity_poly.entity_id
_entity_poly.type
_entity_poly.pdbx_seq_one_letter_code
_entity_poly.pdbx_strand_id
1 'polypeptide(L)'
;MCAPHQKEEGTPEKNWTECFGQPFSHADITHSVFCLNDGAAKPPVLLLHELTGLTSGTLAYAEELSKDFTVYVPLLFGEKGKISLTSGLWAYWFKGSMEFFPGGEWGVPVQGSAPIVGWLHGVVQQIGARHAQQRIGIIGNCMTGPLPLALLDHPHVRAVVVAQPALPLRFWWYTGNDHKSLGISRDDIDHATRSTAKIYGLRFEADCIAHPDKLKTLRNTFGGRFIDGEIPASAYQRDGKPTNDHSTLIGSWRKQDQAGQPSRDARARVRSFLLRELGAIRPEG
;
A
#
# COMPACT_ATOMS: atom_id res chain seq x y z
N MET A 1 1.92 1.13 27.43
CA MET A 1 0.73 0.24 27.47
C MET A 1 -0.32 0.83 26.54
N CYS A 2 -0.62 0.15 25.43
CA CYS A 2 -1.67 0.58 24.51
C CYS A 2 -3.02 0.22 25.12
N ALA A 3 -3.97 1.17 25.10
CA ALA A 3 -5.33 0.99 25.58
C ALA A 3 -6.08 -0.09 24.78
N PRO A 4 -6.99 -0.86 25.42
CA PRO A 4 -7.74 -1.91 24.73
C PRO A 4 -8.72 -1.32 23.72
N HIS A 5 -8.81 -1.97 22.55
CA HIS A 5 -9.68 -1.60 21.46
C HIS A 5 -11.16 -1.82 21.79
N GLN A 6 -11.96 -0.77 21.65
CA GLN A 6 -13.41 -0.89 21.59
C GLN A 6 -13.81 -1.50 20.24
N LYS A 7 -14.77 -2.44 20.28
CA LYS A 7 -15.45 -3.00 19.10
C LYS A 7 -16.19 -1.87 18.39
N GLU A 8 -15.84 -1.57 17.16
CA GLU A 8 -16.64 -0.71 16.30
C GLU A 8 -17.72 -1.54 15.61
N GLU A 9 -18.97 -1.12 15.79
CA GLU A 9 -20.15 -1.64 15.11
C GLU A 9 -20.15 -1.22 13.64
N GLY A 10 -20.41 -2.19 12.78
CA GLY A 10 -20.92 -2.15 11.44
C GLY A 10 -20.74 -0.90 10.57
N THR A 11 -19.68 -0.85 9.75
CA THR A 11 -19.70 -0.05 8.53
C THR A 11 -20.57 -0.78 7.50
N PRO A 12 -21.54 -0.13 6.83
CA PRO A 12 -22.37 -0.80 5.84
C PRO A 12 -21.52 -1.32 4.68
N GLU A 13 -21.69 -2.60 4.35
CA GLU A 13 -21.11 -3.25 3.18
C GLU A 13 -21.73 -2.67 1.91
N LYS A 14 -21.35 -1.47 1.53
CA LYS A 14 -21.76 -0.86 0.27
C LYS A 14 -20.87 -1.36 -0.86
N ASN A 15 -21.48 -2.13 -1.77
CA ASN A 15 -21.02 -2.37 -3.15
C ASN A 15 -19.59 -2.92 -3.34
N TRP A 16 -19.07 -3.68 -2.37
CA TRP A 16 -17.83 -4.44 -2.52
C TRP A 16 -18.14 -5.74 -3.25
N THR A 17 -17.81 -5.80 -4.53
CA THR A 17 -17.94 -7.03 -5.31
C THR A 17 -16.57 -7.69 -5.43
N GLU A 18 -16.56 -9.01 -5.43
CA GLU A 18 -15.36 -9.75 -5.78
C GLU A 18 -15.12 -9.60 -7.29
N CYS A 19 -13.97 -9.02 -7.63
CA CYS A 19 -13.60 -8.83 -9.02
C CYS A 19 -13.08 -10.14 -9.60
N PHE A 20 -13.15 -10.30 -10.88
CA PHE A 20 -12.64 -11.48 -11.57
C PHE A 20 -13.46 -12.78 -11.31
N GLY A 21 -14.61 -12.70 -10.62
CA GLY A 21 -15.64 -13.74 -10.53
C GLY A 21 -15.41 -14.86 -9.52
N GLN A 22 -14.19 -15.10 -9.09
CA GLN A 22 -13.74 -16.10 -8.10
C GLN A 22 -12.44 -15.57 -7.46
N PRO A 23 -11.95 -16.13 -6.36
CA PRO A 23 -10.61 -15.82 -5.92
C PRO A 23 -9.63 -15.94 -7.09
N PHE A 24 -8.85 -14.88 -7.32
CA PHE A 24 -7.97 -14.80 -8.47
C PHE A 24 -6.71 -15.62 -8.23
N SER A 25 -6.44 -16.57 -9.14
CA SER A 25 -5.26 -17.44 -9.11
C SER A 25 -4.27 -17.04 -10.20
N HIS A 26 -3.03 -16.83 -9.82
CA HIS A 26 -1.91 -16.59 -10.73
C HIS A 26 -0.59 -16.98 -10.05
N ALA A 27 0.35 -17.58 -10.78
CA ALA A 27 1.65 -18.01 -10.27
C ALA A 27 1.53 -18.87 -8.97
N ASP A 28 0.59 -19.81 -8.93
CA ASP A 28 0.29 -20.73 -7.83
C ASP A 28 -0.18 -20.06 -6.53
N ILE A 29 -0.51 -18.78 -6.58
CA ILE A 29 -1.07 -18.02 -5.47
C ILE A 29 -2.52 -17.67 -5.75
N THR A 30 -3.36 -17.70 -4.72
CA THR A 30 -4.79 -17.44 -4.83
C THR A 30 -5.27 -16.51 -3.72
N HIS A 31 -5.75 -15.33 -4.09
CA HIS A 31 -6.38 -14.38 -3.18
C HIS A 31 -7.63 -13.76 -3.81
N SER A 32 -8.59 -13.36 -2.95
CA SER A 32 -9.73 -12.56 -3.40
C SER A 32 -9.30 -11.14 -3.71
N VAL A 33 -9.83 -10.58 -4.80
CA VAL A 33 -9.67 -9.17 -5.16
C VAL A 33 -11.04 -8.51 -5.16
N PHE A 34 -11.24 -7.53 -4.32
CA PHE A 34 -12.48 -6.75 -4.26
C PHE A 34 -12.36 -5.47 -5.09
N CYS A 35 -13.46 -4.99 -5.63
CA CYS A 35 -13.50 -3.72 -6.34
C CYS A 35 -14.69 -2.84 -5.96
N LEU A 36 -14.48 -1.53 -6.12
CA LEU A 36 -15.49 -0.51 -6.01
C LEU A 36 -15.56 0.23 -7.34
N ASN A 37 -16.79 0.47 -7.81
CA ASN A 37 -17.07 1.13 -9.10
C ASN A 37 -16.56 0.34 -10.32
N ASP A 38 -16.62 -1.00 -10.29
CA ASP A 38 -16.30 -1.82 -11.45
C ASP A 38 -17.18 -1.42 -12.64
N GLY A 39 -16.55 -1.21 -13.80
CA GLY A 39 -17.22 -0.71 -15.01
C GLY A 39 -17.37 0.80 -15.13
N ALA A 40 -16.93 1.59 -14.16
CA ALA A 40 -16.87 3.05 -14.29
C ALA A 40 -15.73 3.48 -15.21
N ALA A 41 -15.96 4.56 -15.98
CA ALA A 41 -14.93 5.17 -16.84
C ALA A 41 -13.85 5.94 -16.05
N LYS A 42 -13.59 5.51 -14.81
CA LYS A 42 -12.61 6.10 -13.90
C LYS A 42 -11.26 5.38 -14.01
N PRO A 43 -10.14 6.10 -13.84
CA PRO A 43 -8.84 5.44 -13.85
C PRO A 43 -8.72 4.41 -12.72
N PRO A 44 -8.10 3.25 -12.96
CA PRO A 44 -7.97 2.21 -11.97
C PRO A 44 -6.85 2.49 -10.97
N VAL A 45 -7.11 2.17 -9.70
CA VAL A 45 -6.13 2.23 -8.61
C VAL A 45 -6.14 0.89 -7.85
N LEU A 46 -4.98 0.28 -7.71
CA LEU A 46 -4.76 -0.89 -6.86
C LEU A 46 -4.31 -0.43 -5.47
N LEU A 47 -5.09 -0.72 -4.44
CA LEU A 47 -4.80 -0.39 -3.05
C LEU A 47 -4.37 -1.65 -2.30
N LEU A 48 -3.11 -1.70 -1.88
CA LEU A 48 -2.55 -2.77 -1.05
C LEU A 48 -2.65 -2.37 0.42
N HIS A 49 -3.29 -3.20 1.22
CA HIS A 49 -3.60 -2.92 2.62
C HIS A 49 -2.41 -3.17 3.57
N GLU A 50 -2.53 -2.69 4.81
CA GLU A 50 -1.55 -2.93 5.89
C GLU A 50 -1.65 -4.36 6.43
N LEU A 51 -0.67 -4.77 7.23
CA LEU A 51 -0.51 -6.12 7.79
C LEU A 51 -1.75 -6.70 8.47
N THR A 52 -2.61 -5.88 9.08
CA THR A 52 -3.80 -6.40 9.75
C THR A 52 -4.95 -6.77 8.81
N GLY A 53 -4.77 -6.59 7.50
CA GLY A 53 -5.78 -6.96 6.51
C GLY A 53 -6.71 -5.80 6.11
N LEU A 54 -7.87 -6.14 5.56
CA LEU A 54 -8.90 -5.19 5.15
C LEU A 54 -9.69 -4.70 6.37
N THR A 55 -9.06 -3.79 7.12
CA THR A 55 -9.70 -3.14 8.28
C THR A 55 -10.79 -2.16 7.85
N SER A 56 -11.65 -1.74 8.80
CA SER A 56 -12.63 -0.66 8.55
C SER A 56 -11.96 0.62 8.02
N GLY A 57 -10.75 0.94 8.50
CA GLY A 57 -9.96 2.07 7.98
C GLY A 57 -9.53 1.89 6.53
N THR A 58 -9.07 0.70 6.15
CA THR A 58 -8.73 0.40 4.75
C THR A 58 -9.96 0.49 3.85
N LEU A 59 -11.09 -0.07 4.30
CA LEU A 59 -12.36 -0.04 3.57
C LEU A 59 -12.84 1.40 3.36
N ALA A 60 -12.82 2.22 4.41
CA ALA A 60 -13.20 3.62 4.34
C ALA A 60 -12.28 4.44 3.40
N TYR A 61 -10.98 4.18 3.42
CA TYR A 61 -10.06 4.83 2.49
C TYR A 61 -10.30 4.41 1.03
N ALA A 62 -10.57 3.14 0.79
CA ALA A 62 -10.95 2.66 -0.54
C ALA A 62 -12.26 3.30 -1.02
N GLU A 63 -13.25 3.48 -0.14
CA GLU A 63 -14.49 4.22 -0.46
C GLU A 63 -14.22 5.70 -0.76
N GLU A 64 -13.31 6.35 -0.02
CA GLU A 64 -12.89 7.72 -0.33
C GLU A 64 -12.26 7.81 -1.72
N LEU A 65 -11.32 6.92 -2.04
CA LEU A 65 -10.70 6.84 -3.37
C LEU A 65 -11.71 6.55 -4.48
N SER A 66 -12.74 5.75 -4.20
CA SER A 66 -13.73 5.33 -5.20
C SER A 66 -14.57 6.49 -5.75
N LYS A 67 -14.54 7.66 -5.10
CA LYS A 67 -15.17 8.87 -5.64
C LYS A 67 -14.57 9.29 -6.99
N ASP A 68 -13.27 9.04 -7.18
CA ASP A 68 -12.52 9.48 -8.37
C ASP A 68 -11.95 8.32 -9.19
N PHE A 69 -11.81 7.13 -8.60
CA PHE A 69 -11.13 5.99 -9.19
C PHE A 69 -12.00 4.73 -9.17
N THR A 70 -11.70 3.79 -10.05
CA THR A 70 -12.09 2.39 -9.84
C THR A 70 -11.04 1.76 -8.94
N VAL A 71 -11.43 1.30 -7.75
CA VAL A 71 -10.50 0.84 -6.73
C VAL A 71 -10.51 -0.67 -6.62
N TYR A 72 -9.35 -1.28 -6.76
CA TYR A 72 -9.11 -2.71 -6.59
C TYR A 72 -8.35 -2.95 -5.28
N VAL A 73 -8.84 -3.88 -4.46
CA VAL A 73 -8.24 -4.16 -3.15
C VAL A 73 -8.12 -5.66 -2.96
N PRO A 74 -6.92 -6.23 -3.08
CA PRO A 74 -6.72 -7.65 -2.79
C PRO A 74 -6.76 -7.90 -1.28
N LEU A 75 -7.29 -9.06 -0.88
CA LEU A 75 -7.22 -9.57 0.48
C LEU A 75 -5.96 -10.43 0.61
N LEU A 76 -4.85 -9.80 0.96
CA LEU A 76 -3.55 -10.47 1.08
C LEU A 76 -3.35 -11.15 2.42
N PHE A 77 -3.99 -10.64 3.47
CA PHE A 77 -3.91 -11.17 4.85
C PHE A 77 -5.26 -11.02 5.56
N GLY A 78 -5.49 -11.90 6.53
CA GLY A 78 -6.62 -11.80 7.45
C GLY A 78 -7.98 -12.08 6.79
N GLU A 79 -9.04 -11.57 7.40
CA GLU A 79 -10.42 -11.67 6.92
C GLU A 79 -11.00 -10.27 6.69
N LYS A 80 -11.81 -10.12 5.63
CA LYS A 80 -12.46 -8.84 5.31
C LYS A 80 -13.33 -8.35 6.47
N GLY A 81 -13.10 -7.10 6.89
CA GLY A 81 -13.91 -6.45 7.92
C GLY A 81 -13.64 -6.89 9.36
N LYS A 82 -12.76 -7.85 9.59
CA LYS A 82 -12.41 -8.30 10.95
C LYS A 82 -11.04 -7.77 11.36
N ILE A 83 -11.02 -6.96 12.41
CA ILE A 83 -9.79 -6.64 13.13
C ILE A 83 -9.61 -7.72 14.19
N SER A 84 -8.82 -8.74 13.91
CA SER A 84 -8.40 -9.70 14.93
C SER A 84 -6.93 -9.47 15.26
N LEU A 85 -6.70 -8.70 16.33
CA LEU A 85 -5.35 -8.55 16.89
C LEU A 85 -4.75 -9.90 17.30
N THR A 86 -5.58 -10.80 17.81
CA THR A 86 -5.16 -12.14 18.23
C THR A 86 -4.96 -13.08 17.04
N SER A 87 -5.86 -13.09 16.06
CA SER A 87 -5.69 -13.88 14.83
C SER A 87 -4.67 -13.26 13.89
N GLY A 88 -4.55 -11.94 13.84
CA GLY A 88 -3.52 -11.23 13.06
C GLY A 88 -2.11 -11.45 13.63
N LEU A 89 -1.92 -11.41 14.96
CA LEU A 89 -0.65 -11.75 15.60
C LEU A 89 -0.33 -13.24 15.45
N TRP A 90 -1.31 -14.13 15.56
CA TRP A 90 -1.14 -15.57 15.38
C TRP A 90 -0.91 -15.95 13.92
N ALA A 91 -1.64 -15.38 12.98
CA ALA A 91 -1.37 -15.55 11.55
C ALA A 91 -0.01 -14.95 11.18
N TYR A 92 0.39 -13.85 11.80
CA TYR A 92 1.70 -13.24 11.63
C TYR A 92 2.82 -14.10 12.25
N TRP A 93 2.63 -14.68 13.44
CA TRP A 93 3.66 -15.49 14.10
C TRP A 93 3.80 -16.89 13.52
N PHE A 94 2.74 -17.52 13.06
CA PHE A 94 2.78 -18.91 12.59
C PHE A 94 2.63 -19.10 11.07
N LYS A 95 1.75 -18.37 10.40
CA LYS A 95 1.71 -18.37 8.93
C LYS A 95 2.65 -17.34 8.34
N GLY A 96 2.63 -16.12 8.83
CA GLY A 96 3.41 -15.01 8.28
C GLY A 96 4.91 -15.23 8.40
N SER A 97 5.42 -15.86 9.47
CA SER A 97 6.84 -16.19 9.55
C SER A 97 7.24 -17.21 8.48
N MET A 98 6.42 -18.22 8.20
CA MET A 98 6.69 -19.21 7.15
C MET A 98 6.56 -18.61 5.74
N GLU A 99 5.66 -17.64 5.54
CA GLU A 99 5.48 -16.99 4.25
C GLU A 99 6.61 -15.99 3.90
N PHE A 100 7.33 -15.47 4.90
CA PHE A 100 8.51 -14.60 4.72
C PHE A 100 9.84 -15.34 4.58
N PHE A 101 9.87 -16.65 4.87
CA PHE A 101 11.06 -17.47 4.63
C PHE A 101 11.22 -17.81 3.13
N PRO A 102 12.44 -18.15 2.69
CA PRO A 102 12.65 -18.64 1.33
C PRO A 102 11.69 -19.79 1.00
N GLY A 103 10.86 -19.61 -0.04
CA GLY A 103 9.83 -20.57 -0.43
C GLY A 103 8.40 -20.20 -0.03
N GLY A 104 8.19 -19.20 0.83
CA GLY A 104 6.86 -18.62 1.11
C GLY A 104 6.47 -17.54 0.12
N GLU A 105 5.19 -17.16 0.09
CA GLU A 105 4.63 -16.16 -0.85
C GLU A 105 5.36 -14.81 -0.79
N TRP A 106 5.85 -14.42 0.37
CA TRP A 106 6.50 -13.14 0.65
C TRP A 106 8.03 -13.24 0.74
N GLY A 107 8.55 -14.45 0.64
CA GLY A 107 9.99 -14.69 0.72
C GLY A 107 10.70 -14.10 -0.49
N VAL A 108 11.61 -13.14 -0.28
CA VAL A 108 12.45 -12.62 -1.35
C VAL A 108 13.55 -13.66 -1.65
N PRO A 109 13.57 -14.27 -2.83
CA PRO A 109 14.58 -15.27 -3.18
C PRO A 109 15.94 -14.60 -3.38
N VAL A 110 17.00 -15.41 -3.47
CA VAL A 110 18.36 -14.92 -3.77
C VAL A 110 18.40 -14.25 -5.16
N GLN A 111 17.63 -14.78 -6.11
CA GLN A 111 17.45 -14.21 -7.45
C GLN A 111 15.97 -14.16 -7.82
N GLY A 112 15.56 -13.14 -8.55
CA GLY A 112 14.16 -12.93 -8.95
C GLY A 112 13.30 -12.29 -7.87
N SER A 113 12.01 -12.18 -8.16
CA SER A 113 11.02 -11.50 -7.31
C SER A 113 10.37 -12.46 -6.30
N ALA A 114 9.83 -11.94 -5.20
CA ALA A 114 8.99 -12.71 -4.31
C ALA A 114 7.75 -13.25 -5.05
N PRO A 115 7.25 -14.47 -4.75
CA PRO A 115 6.11 -15.06 -5.44
C PRO A 115 4.88 -14.15 -5.48
N ILE A 116 4.59 -13.43 -4.38
CA ILE A 116 3.47 -12.47 -4.31
C ILE A 116 3.58 -11.35 -5.35
N VAL A 117 4.79 -10.96 -5.76
CA VAL A 117 5.01 -9.96 -6.81
C VAL A 117 4.53 -10.53 -8.15
N GLY A 118 4.82 -11.80 -8.46
CA GLY A 118 4.31 -12.48 -9.64
C GLY A 118 2.77 -12.50 -9.68
N TRP A 119 2.13 -12.81 -8.54
CA TRP A 119 0.69 -12.77 -8.43
C TRP A 119 0.13 -11.35 -8.65
N LEU A 120 0.75 -10.33 -8.07
CA LEU A 120 0.35 -8.94 -8.25
C LEU A 120 0.51 -8.47 -9.70
N HIS A 121 1.53 -8.94 -10.44
CA HIS A 121 1.62 -8.71 -11.89
C HIS A 121 0.39 -9.24 -12.63
N GLY A 122 -0.08 -10.45 -12.28
CA GLY A 122 -1.31 -11.01 -12.82
C GLY A 122 -2.52 -10.11 -12.54
N VAL A 123 -2.66 -9.60 -11.31
CA VAL A 123 -3.72 -8.66 -10.94
C VAL A 123 -3.65 -7.39 -11.78
N VAL A 124 -2.47 -6.76 -11.90
CA VAL A 124 -2.28 -5.54 -12.69
C VAL A 124 -2.59 -5.78 -14.17
N GLN A 125 -2.22 -6.94 -14.71
CA GLN A 125 -2.56 -7.34 -16.07
C GLN A 125 -4.08 -7.44 -16.28
N GLN A 126 -4.81 -8.05 -15.34
CA GLN A 126 -6.26 -8.13 -15.39
C GLN A 126 -6.94 -6.75 -15.32
N ILE A 127 -6.44 -5.88 -14.43
CA ILE A 127 -6.90 -4.49 -14.34
C ILE A 127 -6.68 -3.78 -15.69
N GLY A 128 -5.48 -3.90 -16.28
CA GLY A 128 -5.16 -3.29 -17.57
C GLY A 128 -6.08 -3.75 -18.69
N ALA A 129 -6.36 -5.05 -18.74
CA ALA A 129 -7.27 -5.63 -19.73
C ALA A 129 -8.72 -5.09 -19.59
N ARG A 130 -9.21 -4.92 -18.35
CA ARG A 130 -10.55 -4.39 -18.08
C ARG A 130 -10.70 -2.89 -18.40
N HIS A 131 -9.65 -2.13 -18.26
CA HIS A 131 -9.67 -0.68 -18.42
C HIS A 131 -9.10 -0.20 -19.76
N ALA A 132 -9.16 -1.01 -20.81
CA ALA A 132 -8.70 -0.65 -22.15
C ALA A 132 -7.31 0.02 -22.13
N GLN A 133 -6.44 -0.50 -21.27
CA GLN A 133 -5.06 -0.03 -21.12
C GLN A 133 -4.92 1.40 -20.55
N GLN A 134 -5.89 1.85 -19.77
CA GLN A 134 -5.75 3.10 -19.02
C GLN A 134 -4.54 3.06 -18.08
N ARG A 135 -4.09 4.24 -17.68
CA ARG A 135 -3.02 4.38 -16.70
C ARG A 135 -3.46 3.87 -15.33
N ILE A 136 -2.63 3.05 -14.70
CA ILE A 136 -2.90 2.42 -13.41
C ILE A 136 -2.10 3.12 -12.32
N GLY A 137 -2.75 3.42 -11.19
CA GLY A 137 -2.12 3.83 -9.96
C GLY A 137 -2.01 2.66 -8.99
N ILE A 138 -0.96 2.63 -8.16
CA ILE A 138 -0.81 1.60 -7.12
C ILE A 138 -0.42 2.28 -5.81
N ILE A 139 -1.13 1.94 -4.72
CA ILE A 139 -0.82 2.40 -3.37
C ILE A 139 -0.42 1.19 -2.53
N GLY A 140 0.77 1.22 -1.94
CA GLY A 140 1.21 0.25 -0.94
C GLY A 140 1.34 0.90 0.43
N ASN A 141 0.96 0.17 1.49
CA ASN A 141 0.95 0.67 2.86
C ASN A 141 1.71 -0.27 3.80
N CYS A 142 2.55 0.27 4.67
CA CYS A 142 3.27 -0.49 5.68
C CYS A 142 4.10 -1.63 5.04
N MET A 143 3.78 -2.87 5.35
CA MET A 143 4.44 -4.04 4.82
C MET A 143 4.30 -4.16 3.29
N THR A 144 3.16 -3.79 2.73
CA THR A 144 2.96 -3.75 1.28
C THR A 144 3.52 -2.48 0.63
N GLY A 145 4.00 -1.53 1.44
CA GLY A 145 4.50 -0.22 0.98
C GLY A 145 5.49 -0.29 -0.18
N PRO A 146 6.49 -1.17 -0.16
CA PRO A 146 7.46 -1.26 -1.25
C PRO A 146 6.98 -2.01 -2.51
N LEU A 147 5.94 -2.87 -2.39
CA LEU A 147 5.49 -3.73 -3.50
C LEU A 147 5.10 -2.98 -4.79
N PRO A 148 4.51 -1.76 -4.73
CA PRO A 148 4.25 -1.00 -5.94
C PRO A 148 5.48 -0.75 -6.80
N LEU A 149 6.68 -0.69 -6.21
CA LEU A 149 7.92 -0.50 -6.95
C LEU A 149 8.24 -1.71 -7.84
N ALA A 150 7.97 -2.93 -7.37
CA ALA A 150 8.20 -4.14 -8.12
C ALA A 150 7.25 -4.30 -9.33
N LEU A 151 6.20 -3.47 -9.41
CA LEU A 151 5.21 -3.49 -10.49
C LEU A 151 5.43 -2.35 -11.51
N LEU A 152 6.51 -1.57 -11.36
CA LEU A 152 6.82 -0.43 -12.22
C LEU A 152 7.29 -0.81 -13.63
N ASP A 153 7.63 -2.05 -13.88
CA ASP A 153 7.93 -2.57 -15.22
C ASP A 153 6.68 -2.78 -16.08
N HIS A 154 5.49 -2.85 -15.44
CA HIS A 154 4.25 -2.98 -16.18
C HIS A 154 3.92 -1.68 -16.97
N PRO A 155 3.67 -1.75 -18.29
CA PRO A 155 3.62 -0.58 -19.16
C PRO A 155 2.50 0.41 -18.83
N HIS A 156 1.44 -0.03 -18.14
CA HIS A 156 0.30 0.81 -17.77
C HIS A 156 0.44 1.44 -16.38
N VAL A 157 1.36 0.99 -15.54
CA VAL A 157 1.61 1.61 -14.23
C VAL A 157 2.31 2.94 -14.42
N ARG A 158 1.70 4.03 -13.97
CA ARG A 158 2.18 5.41 -14.14
C ARG A 158 2.42 6.16 -12.86
N ALA A 159 1.78 5.75 -11.78
CA ALA A 159 1.88 6.39 -10.48
C ALA A 159 1.90 5.35 -9.38
N VAL A 160 2.87 5.43 -8.48
CA VAL A 160 2.90 4.57 -7.30
C VAL A 160 3.09 5.39 -6.03
N VAL A 161 2.42 4.95 -4.98
CA VAL A 161 2.55 5.51 -3.63
C VAL A 161 3.18 4.47 -2.73
N VAL A 162 4.28 4.84 -2.10
CA VAL A 162 5.05 4.05 -1.14
C VAL A 162 4.80 4.66 0.23
N ALA A 163 3.73 4.23 0.90
CA ALA A 163 3.34 4.78 2.19
C ALA A 163 3.94 3.95 3.33
N GLN A 164 4.64 4.62 4.25
CA GLN A 164 5.33 4.06 5.43
C GLN A 164 5.92 2.66 5.20
N PRO A 165 6.89 2.48 4.30
CA PRO A 165 7.41 1.18 3.91
C PRO A 165 8.08 0.48 5.08
N ALA A 166 7.55 -0.68 5.49
CA ALA A 166 8.00 -1.42 6.67
C ALA A 166 8.84 -2.66 6.35
N LEU A 167 8.87 -3.13 5.10
CA LEU A 167 9.76 -4.26 4.72
C LEU A 167 11.23 -3.82 4.58
N PRO A 168 12.18 -4.70 4.86
CA PRO A 168 12.00 -5.97 5.58
C PRO A 168 11.60 -5.71 7.03
N LEU A 169 10.71 -6.56 7.56
CA LEU A 169 10.30 -6.46 8.95
C LEU A 169 11.48 -6.79 9.86
N ARG A 170 11.72 -5.97 10.85
CA ARG A 170 12.77 -6.21 11.84
C ARG A 170 12.30 -7.23 12.86
N PHE A 171 12.76 -8.45 12.71
CA PHE A 171 12.74 -9.41 13.81
C PHE A 171 14.02 -9.24 14.64
N TRP A 172 13.95 -9.47 15.95
CA TRP A 172 15.08 -9.32 16.86
C TRP A 172 16.31 -10.18 16.49
N TRP A 173 16.11 -11.24 15.70
CA TRP A 173 17.17 -12.10 15.15
C TRP A 173 17.69 -11.65 13.77
N TYR A 174 17.05 -10.69 13.14
CA TYR A 174 17.47 -10.17 11.85
C TYR A 174 18.47 -9.04 12.10
N THR A 175 19.76 -9.37 12.12
CA THR A 175 20.86 -8.44 12.40
C THR A 175 21.25 -7.57 11.20
N GLY A 176 20.46 -7.56 10.13
CA GLY A 176 20.74 -6.76 8.95
C GLY A 176 20.70 -5.27 9.24
N ASN A 177 21.78 -4.55 8.95
CA ASN A 177 21.86 -3.08 8.86
C ASN A 177 20.93 -2.52 7.77
N ASP A 178 19.74 -3.08 7.63
CA ASP A 178 18.94 -2.97 6.43
C ASP A 178 17.85 -1.91 6.50
N HIS A 179 18.16 -0.82 7.25
CA HIS A 179 17.32 0.38 7.24
C HIS A 179 17.13 0.98 5.84
N LYS A 180 18.06 0.68 4.93
CA LYS A 180 18.08 1.19 3.57
C LYS A 180 17.34 0.27 2.60
N SER A 181 17.22 -1.02 2.93
CA SER A 181 16.53 -1.99 2.06
C SER A 181 15.04 -1.69 1.98
N LEU A 182 14.50 -1.90 0.81
CA LEU A 182 13.06 -1.77 0.57
C LEU A 182 12.32 -3.11 0.70
N GLY A 183 13.04 -4.22 0.94
CA GLY A 183 12.43 -5.54 1.11
C GLY A 183 11.85 -6.12 -0.19
N ILE A 184 12.29 -5.64 -1.33
CA ILE A 184 12.05 -6.21 -2.66
C ILE A 184 13.38 -6.61 -3.29
N SER A 185 13.36 -7.42 -4.34
CA SER A 185 14.58 -7.93 -4.96
C SER A 185 15.37 -6.82 -5.66
N ARG A 186 16.66 -7.09 -5.91
CA ARG A 186 17.48 -6.19 -6.72
C ARG A 186 16.95 -6.11 -8.15
N ASP A 187 16.49 -7.23 -8.70
CA ASP A 187 15.95 -7.30 -10.06
C ASP A 187 14.70 -6.42 -10.18
N ASP A 188 13.81 -6.44 -9.17
CA ASP A 188 12.63 -5.55 -9.13
C ASP A 188 13.04 -4.07 -9.10
N ILE A 189 14.06 -3.71 -8.33
CA ILE A 189 14.59 -2.34 -8.28
C ILE A 189 15.17 -1.95 -9.62
N ASP A 190 15.97 -2.81 -10.26
CA ASP A 190 16.59 -2.57 -11.54
C ASP A 190 15.54 -2.39 -12.65
N HIS A 191 14.47 -3.18 -12.62
CA HIS A 191 13.32 -2.99 -13.51
C HIS A 191 12.61 -1.66 -13.23
N ALA A 192 12.35 -1.34 -11.97
CA ALA A 192 11.73 -0.09 -11.56
C ALA A 192 12.51 1.15 -12.03
N THR A 193 13.85 1.08 -12.08
CA THR A 193 14.68 2.22 -12.53
C THR A 193 14.47 2.56 -14.01
N ARG A 194 14.07 1.62 -14.84
CA ARG A 194 13.81 1.80 -16.29
C ARG A 194 12.43 2.42 -16.55
N SER A 195 11.53 2.39 -15.59
CA SER A 195 10.19 2.97 -15.71
C SER A 195 10.24 4.50 -15.74
N THR A 196 9.23 5.12 -16.34
CA THR A 196 9.00 6.58 -16.31
C THR A 196 7.96 7.00 -15.29
N ALA A 197 7.33 6.05 -14.61
CA ALA A 197 6.29 6.30 -13.62
C ALA A 197 6.80 7.16 -12.45
N LYS A 198 5.91 7.97 -11.88
CA LYS A 198 6.20 8.79 -10.71
C LYS A 198 5.96 8.01 -9.42
N ILE A 199 6.79 8.30 -8.43
CA ILE A 199 6.80 7.63 -7.13
C ILE A 199 6.58 8.67 -6.05
N TYR A 200 5.54 8.49 -5.23
CA TYR A 200 5.25 9.35 -4.09
C TYR A 200 5.55 8.59 -2.80
N GLY A 201 6.57 9.03 -2.06
CA GLY A 201 6.94 8.43 -0.78
C GLY A 201 6.27 9.14 0.39
N LEU A 202 5.72 8.38 1.33
CA LEU A 202 5.06 8.89 2.52
C LEU A 202 5.58 8.20 3.78
N ARG A 203 5.83 8.97 4.85
CA ARG A 203 5.98 8.50 6.23
C ARG A 203 5.78 9.67 7.20
N PHE A 204 5.50 9.38 8.46
CA PHE A 204 5.69 10.37 9.52
C PHE A 204 7.17 10.48 9.90
N GLU A 205 7.66 11.68 10.13
CA GLU A 205 9.06 11.91 10.52
C GLU A 205 9.43 11.13 11.79
N ALA A 206 8.50 11.04 12.76
CA ALA A 206 8.68 10.32 14.02
C ALA A 206 8.38 8.82 13.94
N ASP A 207 8.06 8.26 12.75
CA ASP A 207 7.78 6.85 12.57
C ASP A 207 9.03 6.00 12.84
N CYS A 208 8.94 5.12 13.86
CA CYS A 208 10.04 4.24 14.25
C CYS A 208 10.07 2.90 13.48
N ILE A 209 8.99 2.57 12.74
CA ILE A 209 8.88 1.34 11.95
C ILE A 209 9.39 1.58 10.53
N ALA A 210 8.86 2.59 9.84
CA ALA A 210 9.35 3.01 8.54
C ALA A 210 10.55 3.94 8.69
N HIS A 211 11.75 3.37 8.71
CA HIS A 211 12.99 4.13 8.94
C HIS A 211 13.21 5.22 7.87
N PRO A 212 13.71 6.43 8.23
CA PRO A 212 13.91 7.53 7.28
C PRO A 212 14.85 7.20 6.12
N ASP A 213 15.80 6.29 6.33
CA ASP A 213 16.71 5.88 5.26
C ASP A 213 16.02 5.20 4.07
N LYS A 214 14.80 4.67 4.26
CA LYS A 214 14.01 4.12 3.15
C LYS A 214 13.63 5.20 2.13
N LEU A 215 13.14 6.35 2.60
CA LEU A 215 12.85 7.48 1.73
C LEU A 215 14.12 8.06 1.09
N LYS A 216 15.24 8.09 1.83
CA LYS A 216 16.54 8.47 1.26
C LYS A 216 16.96 7.49 0.15
N THR A 217 16.75 6.19 0.34
CA THR A 217 17.02 5.18 -0.70
C THR A 217 16.15 5.44 -1.93
N LEU A 218 14.85 5.68 -1.75
CA LEU A 218 13.94 6.00 -2.86
C LEU A 218 14.40 7.25 -3.62
N ARG A 219 14.76 8.32 -2.88
CA ARG A 219 15.26 9.56 -3.49
C ARG A 219 16.54 9.33 -4.29
N ASN A 220 17.48 8.58 -3.73
CA ASN A 220 18.76 8.31 -4.39
C ASN A 220 18.60 7.41 -5.62
N THR A 221 17.71 6.40 -5.54
CA THR A 221 17.49 5.43 -6.62
C THR A 221 16.69 6.03 -7.78
N PHE A 222 15.65 6.81 -7.48
CA PHE A 222 14.69 7.25 -8.50
C PHE A 222 14.80 8.73 -8.89
N GLY A 223 15.61 9.51 -8.17
CA GLY A 223 15.93 10.89 -8.52
C GLY A 223 14.70 11.76 -8.77
N GLY A 224 14.63 12.45 -9.89
CA GLY A 224 13.54 13.38 -10.26
C GLY A 224 12.15 12.72 -10.47
N ARG A 225 12.06 11.40 -10.40
CA ARG A 225 10.77 10.69 -10.43
C ARG A 225 10.18 10.50 -9.03
N PHE A 226 10.99 10.64 -7.99
CA PHE A 226 10.58 10.52 -6.61
C PHE A 226 10.07 11.86 -6.07
N ILE A 227 8.90 11.83 -5.45
CA ILE A 227 8.28 12.96 -4.76
C ILE A 227 8.28 12.62 -3.27
N ASP A 228 8.93 13.47 -2.48
CA ASP A 228 9.01 13.30 -1.04
C ASP A 228 7.78 13.89 -0.35
N GLY A 229 7.03 13.03 0.30
CA GLY A 229 5.83 13.38 1.06
C GLY A 229 6.01 13.16 2.56
N GLU A 230 7.24 13.17 3.10
CA GLU A 230 7.47 13.05 4.53
C GLU A 230 6.63 14.08 5.32
N ILE A 231 5.94 13.61 6.36
CA ILE A 231 5.08 14.43 7.20
C ILE A 231 5.89 14.84 8.42
N PRO A 232 6.23 16.15 8.57
CA PRO A 232 7.11 16.59 9.64
C PRO A 232 6.44 16.44 11.02
N ALA A 233 7.23 16.12 12.03
CA ALA A 233 6.77 15.98 13.42
C ALA A 233 6.10 17.26 13.95
N SER A 234 6.48 18.43 13.44
CA SER A 234 5.88 19.71 13.77
C SER A 234 4.41 19.84 13.28
N ALA A 235 4.04 19.12 12.22
CA ALA A 235 2.67 19.11 11.70
C ALA A 235 1.75 18.19 12.51
N TYR A 236 2.30 17.38 13.42
CA TYR A 236 1.57 16.34 14.11
C TYR A 236 1.96 16.30 15.60
N GLN A 237 1.30 17.11 16.39
CA GLN A 237 1.47 17.13 17.84
C GLN A 237 0.16 16.73 18.53
N ARG A 238 0.24 15.78 19.44
CA ARG A 238 -0.84 15.45 20.36
C ARG A 238 -0.38 15.82 21.78
N ASP A 239 -1.11 16.69 22.44
CA ASP A 239 -0.77 17.18 23.78
C ASP A 239 0.66 17.78 23.85
N GLY A 240 1.09 18.47 22.79
CA GLY A 240 2.40 19.08 22.70
C GLY A 240 3.58 18.11 22.44
N LYS A 241 3.30 16.84 22.16
CA LYS A 241 4.31 15.82 21.84
C LYS A 241 4.11 15.23 20.46
N PRO A 242 5.18 14.97 19.69
CA PRO A 242 5.07 14.18 18.45
C PRO A 242 4.42 12.84 18.74
N THR A 243 3.47 12.43 17.92
CA THR A 243 2.88 11.09 18.05
C THR A 243 3.64 10.10 17.18
N ASN A 244 3.87 8.91 17.72
CA ASN A 244 4.51 7.79 17.04
C ASN A 244 3.50 7.04 16.17
N ASP A 245 2.76 7.75 15.31
CA ASP A 245 1.85 7.09 14.39
C ASP A 245 2.63 6.55 13.19
N HIS A 246 2.31 5.31 12.80
CA HIS A 246 2.93 4.64 11.67
C HIS A 246 2.07 4.77 10.41
N SER A 247 0.75 4.56 10.51
CA SER A 247 -0.16 4.55 9.38
C SER A 247 -0.49 5.96 8.87
N THR A 248 0.08 6.35 7.73
CA THR A 248 -0.09 7.71 7.16
C THR A 248 -1.43 7.92 6.48
N LEU A 249 -2.00 6.89 5.85
CA LEU A 249 -3.22 7.00 5.04
C LEU A 249 -4.46 6.40 5.71
N ILE A 250 -4.29 5.40 6.57
CA ILE A 250 -5.38 4.57 7.09
C ILE A 250 -5.63 4.82 8.59
N GLY A 251 -4.59 5.14 9.36
CA GLY A 251 -4.65 5.20 10.84
C GLY A 251 -5.59 6.25 11.44
N SER A 252 -5.87 7.33 10.73
CA SER A 252 -6.69 8.45 11.25
C SER A 252 -8.20 8.16 11.30
N TRP A 253 -8.67 7.11 10.63
CA TRP A 253 -10.08 6.72 10.63
C TRP A 253 -10.60 6.28 12.02
N ARG A 254 -9.70 6.01 12.94
CA ARG A 254 -10.04 5.67 14.34
C ARG A 254 -10.44 6.87 15.18
N LYS A 255 -10.20 8.09 14.68
CA LYS A 255 -10.55 9.34 15.35
C LYS A 255 -11.20 10.22 14.31
N GLN A 256 -12.27 10.89 14.66
CA GLN A 256 -12.98 11.81 13.79
C GLN A 256 -11.97 12.62 12.98
N ASP A 257 -12.02 12.46 11.66
CA ASP A 257 -11.07 13.05 10.73
C ASP A 257 -11.34 14.56 10.60
N GLN A 258 -10.81 15.30 11.55
CA GLN A 258 -10.99 16.74 11.63
C GLN A 258 -10.09 17.45 10.60
N ALA A 259 -10.51 18.62 10.15
CA ALA A 259 -9.70 19.47 9.30
C ALA A 259 -8.34 19.79 9.97
N GLY A 260 -7.25 19.71 9.19
CA GLY A 260 -5.89 19.90 9.70
C GLY A 260 -5.22 18.64 10.24
N GLN A 261 -5.85 17.50 10.15
CA GLN A 261 -5.22 16.22 10.48
C GLN A 261 -4.22 15.82 9.37
N PRO A 262 -2.95 15.53 9.69
CA PRO A 262 -1.91 15.27 8.70
C PRO A 262 -2.20 14.07 7.81
N SER A 263 -2.90 13.06 8.29
CA SER A 263 -3.32 11.93 7.45
C SER A 263 -4.39 12.33 6.42
N ARG A 264 -5.32 13.21 6.77
CA ARG A 264 -6.30 13.77 5.83
C ARG A 264 -5.60 14.57 4.73
N ASP A 265 -4.64 15.42 5.11
CA ASP A 265 -3.85 16.19 4.16
C ASP A 265 -2.97 15.29 3.29
N ALA A 266 -2.43 14.21 3.86
CA ALA A 266 -1.69 13.20 3.11
C ALA A 266 -2.59 12.51 2.08
N ARG A 267 -3.81 12.09 2.44
CA ARG A 267 -4.78 11.52 1.49
C ARG A 267 -5.14 12.50 0.37
N ALA A 268 -5.38 13.77 0.70
CA ALA A 268 -5.66 14.79 -0.29
C ALA A 268 -4.49 14.98 -1.28
N ARG A 269 -3.24 14.99 -0.79
CA ARG A 269 -2.04 15.06 -1.65
C ARG A 269 -1.88 13.82 -2.52
N VAL A 270 -2.09 12.63 -1.97
CA VAL A 270 -2.06 11.36 -2.73
C VAL A 270 -3.14 11.36 -3.80
N ARG A 271 -4.36 11.76 -3.45
CA ARG A 271 -5.47 11.89 -4.41
C ARG A 271 -5.10 12.83 -5.57
N SER A 272 -4.59 14.01 -5.28
CA SER A 272 -4.17 14.99 -6.29
C SER A 272 -3.04 14.49 -7.17
N PHE A 273 -2.05 13.79 -6.57
CA PHE A 273 -0.97 13.14 -7.28
C PHE A 273 -1.50 12.10 -8.27
N LEU A 274 -2.36 11.18 -7.83
CA LEU A 274 -2.94 10.14 -8.68
C LEU A 274 -3.79 10.73 -9.81
N LEU A 275 -4.65 11.71 -9.53
CA LEU A 275 -5.47 12.36 -10.54
C LEU A 275 -4.62 12.99 -11.65
N ARG A 276 -3.54 13.65 -11.29
CA ARG A 276 -2.62 14.26 -12.25
C ARG A 276 -1.88 13.21 -13.10
N GLU A 277 -1.30 12.22 -12.47
CA GLU A 277 -0.45 11.24 -13.18
C GLU A 277 -1.27 10.24 -14.01
N LEU A 278 -2.51 9.95 -13.60
CA LEU A 278 -3.40 9.07 -14.33
C LEU A 278 -4.20 9.81 -15.43
N GLY A 279 -4.11 11.13 -15.49
CA GLY A 279 -4.74 11.94 -16.53
C GLY A 279 -6.24 12.14 -16.32
N ALA A 280 -6.73 12.03 -15.08
CA ALA A 280 -8.12 12.30 -14.72
C ALA A 280 -8.43 13.82 -14.62
N ILE A 281 -7.41 14.64 -14.43
CA ILE A 281 -7.49 16.10 -14.56
C ILE A 281 -6.95 16.43 -15.95
N ARG A 282 -7.80 16.97 -16.84
CA ARG A 282 -7.30 17.66 -18.02
C ARG A 282 -6.56 18.91 -17.53
N PRO A 283 -5.30 19.18 -17.96
CA PRO A 283 -4.73 20.49 -17.72
C PRO A 283 -5.70 21.49 -18.34
N GLU A 284 -6.17 22.45 -17.52
CA GLU A 284 -6.85 23.62 -18.03
C GLU A 284 -5.89 24.29 -19.01
N GLY A 285 -6.28 24.33 -20.28
CA GLY A 285 -5.50 24.90 -21.38
C GLY A 285 -5.41 26.41 -21.28
#